data_923fd2efe3927059c9e84bcb483a3f3a
#
_entry.id   923fd2efe3927059c9e84bcb483a3f3a
#
_cell.length_a   1.000
_cell.length_b   1.000
_cell.length_c   1.000
_cell.angle_alpha   90.00
_cell.angle_beta   90.00
_cell.angle_gamma   90.00
#
_symmetry.space_group_name_H-M   'P 1'
#
loop_
_entity.id
_entity.type
_entity.pdbx_description
1 polymer ?
#
loop_
_entity_poly.entity_id
_entity_poly.type
_entity_poly.pdbx_seq_one_letter_code
_entity_poly.pdbx_strand_id
1 'polypeptide(L)'
;MATGTLGQAALTAATNTTVYTVPAGQTATVNINVVNKGSNIAAVNLAISAADTPTDSEYIEFNAPMQIGGVLERTGIVLSAGKKVVAKSTVSGITVNIYGYEA
;
A
#
# COMPACT_ATOMS: atom_id res chain seq x y z
N MET A 1 12.18 6.82 -15.53
CA MET A 1 11.23 7.37 -14.55
C MET A 1 9.82 7.05 -14.96
N ALA A 2 9.05 6.45 -14.10
CA ALA A 2 7.66 6.15 -14.36
C ALA A 2 6.77 7.27 -13.82
N THR A 3 5.63 7.49 -14.49
CA THR A 3 4.60 8.45 -14.07
C THR A 3 3.24 7.79 -14.31
N GLY A 4 2.33 7.96 -13.36
CA GLY A 4 0.99 7.40 -13.47
C GLY A 4 0.80 6.25 -12.47
N THR A 5 0.21 5.15 -12.91
CA THR A 5 0.01 3.96 -12.06
C THR A 5 1.33 3.24 -11.85
N LEU A 6 1.73 3.10 -10.60
CA LEU A 6 2.99 2.47 -10.23
C LEU A 6 2.79 1.06 -9.66
N GLY A 7 1.64 0.75 -9.10
CA GLY A 7 1.35 -0.57 -8.57
C GLY A 7 -0.13 -0.76 -8.31
N GLN A 8 -0.59 -2.01 -8.47
CA GLN A 8 -1.98 -2.41 -8.19
C GLN A 8 -1.98 -3.83 -7.65
N ALA A 9 -2.79 -4.10 -6.66
CA ALA A 9 -2.93 -5.43 -6.10
C ALA A 9 -4.32 -5.67 -5.53
N ALA A 10 -4.80 -6.90 -5.68
CA ALA A 10 -5.93 -7.41 -4.92
C ALA A 10 -5.34 -8.28 -3.80
N LEU A 11 -5.57 -7.91 -2.55
CA LEU A 11 -4.89 -8.55 -1.42
C LEU A 11 -5.46 -9.93 -1.11
N THR A 12 -4.57 -10.87 -0.83
CA THR A 12 -4.94 -12.16 -0.23
C THR A 12 -5.07 -11.97 1.27
N ALA A 13 -6.12 -12.53 1.88
CA ALA A 13 -6.37 -12.40 3.31
C ALA A 13 -5.15 -12.79 4.13
N ALA A 14 -4.85 -12.00 5.16
CA ALA A 14 -3.80 -12.24 6.16
C ALA A 14 -2.38 -12.39 5.57
N THR A 15 -2.13 -11.81 4.39
CA THR A 15 -0.85 -11.94 3.68
C THR A 15 -0.26 -10.56 3.39
N ASN A 16 0.99 -10.34 3.80
CA ASN A 16 1.72 -9.14 3.40
C ASN A 16 1.97 -9.18 1.88
N THR A 17 1.63 -8.11 1.19
CA THR A 17 1.81 -8.00 -0.26
C THR A 17 2.59 -6.73 -0.55
N THR A 18 3.72 -6.86 -1.23
CA THR A 18 4.47 -5.72 -1.73
C THR A 18 3.80 -5.24 -3.01
N VAL A 19 3.22 -4.04 -2.96
CA VAL A 19 2.47 -3.48 -4.09
C VAL A 19 3.38 -2.68 -5.01
N TYR A 20 4.41 -2.06 -4.45
CA TYR A 20 5.34 -1.22 -5.21
C TYR A 20 6.70 -1.19 -4.53
N THR A 21 7.76 -1.19 -5.33
CA THR A 21 9.14 -1.00 -4.86
C THR A 21 9.76 0.15 -5.65
N VAL A 22 10.33 1.12 -4.94
CA VAL A 22 11.01 2.25 -5.59
C VAL A 22 12.30 1.73 -6.22
N PRO A 23 12.53 1.96 -7.52
CA PRO A 23 13.74 1.52 -8.20
C PRO A 23 15.01 2.14 -7.61
N ALA A 24 16.12 1.43 -7.77
CA ALA A 24 17.43 1.94 -7.35
C ALA A 24 17.72 3.28 -8.05
N GLY A 25 18.26 4.23 -7.30
CA GLY A 25 18.62 5.54 -7.82
C GLY A 25 17.43 6.48 -8.04
N GLN A 26 16.21 6.08 -7.68
CA GLN A 26 15.01 6.90 -7.86
C GLN A 26 14.45 7.32 -6.51
N THR A 27 13.70 8.41 -6.52
CA THR A 27 12.81 8.82 -5.44
C THR A 27 11.40 8.81 -5.99
N ALA A 28 10.44 8.31 -5.25
CA ALA A 28 9.04 8.29 -5.72
C ALA A 28 8.18 9.16 -4.83
N THR A 29 7.24 9.87 -5.46
CA THR A 29 6.15 10.54 -4.75
C THR A 29 4.87 9.83 -5.14
N VAL A 30 4.17 9.26 -4.16
CA VAL A 30 3.04 8.38 -4.42
C VAL A 30 1.80 8.78 -3.65
N ASN A 31 0.68 8.38 -4.21
CA ASN A 31 -0.62 8.38 -3.55
C ASN A 31 -1.05 6.92 -3.44
N ILE A 32 -1.60 6.54 -2.30
CA ILE A 32 -2.06 5.19 -2.03
C ILE A 32 -3.57 5.21 -1.84
N ASN A 33 -4.27 4.39 -2.60
CA ASN A 33 -5.72 4.25 -2.50
C ASN A 33 -6.05 2.80 -2.16
N VAL A 34 -6.81 2.59 -1.09
CA VAL A 34 -7.24 1.26 -0.64
C VAL A 34 -8.76 1.24 -0.63
N VAL A 35 -9.35 0.22 -1.25
CA VAL A 35 -10.80 0.09 -1.37
C VAL A 35 -11.23 -1.26 -0.83
N ASN A 36 -12.27 -1.26 0.01
CA ASN A 36 -12.94 -2.49 0.43
C ASN A 36 -14.13 -2.74 -0.48
N LYS A 37 -13.94 -3.58 -1.48
CA LYS A 37 -15.02 -4.00 -2.40
C LYS A 37 -15.60 -5.35 -2.05
N GLY A 38 -15.21 -5.91 -0.92
CA GLY A 38 -15.68 -7.20 -0.44
C GLY A 38 -16.97 -7.12 0.34
N SER A 39 -17.31 -8.22 1.01
CA SER A 39 -18.55 -8.34 1.78
C SER A 39 -18.32 -8.37 3.29
N ASN A 40 -17.08 -8.12 3.75
CA ASN A 40 -16.73 -8.12 5.16
C ASN A 40 -16.01 -6.83 5.54
N ILE A 41 -16.18 -6.40 6.80
CA ILE A 41 -15.39 -5.32 7.38
C ILE A 41 -13.94 -5.81 7.49
N ALA A 42 -13.00 -4.96 7.13
CA ALA A 42 -11.57 -5.28 7.12
C ALA A 42 -10.79 -4.45 8.13
N ALA A 43 -9.66 -4.96 8.56
CA ALA A 43 -8.61 -4.17 9.19
C ALA A 43 -7.38 -4.21 8.28
N VAL A 44 -6.85 -3.04 7.93
CA VAL A 44 -5.80 -2.90 6.93
C VAL A 44 -4.53 -2.34 7.54
N ASN A 45 -3.40 -2.92 7.15
CA ASN A 45 -2.07 -2.39 7.47
C ASN A 45 -1.44 -1.86 6.19
N LEU A 46 -0.83 -0.68 6.28
CA LEU A 46 0.03 -0.12 5.24
C LEU A 46 1.38 0.18 5.86
N ALA A 47 2.45 -0.16 5.15
CA ALA A 47 3.80 0.10 5.61
C ALA A 47 4.68 0.62 4.48
N ILE A 48 5.64 1.44 4.83
CA ILE A 48 6.75 1.85 3.97
C ILE A 48 7.96 1.10 4.48
N SER A 49 8.33 0.03 3.80
CA SER A 49 9.23 -0.98 4.34
C SER A 49 10.49 -1.14 3.51
N ALA A 50 11.58 -1.56 4.16
CA ALA A 50 12.80 -1.96 3.47
C ALA A 50 12.72 -3.41 2.96
N ALA A 51 11.78 -4.20 3.47
CA ALA A 51 11.62 -5.62 3.15
C ALA A 51 10.14 -5.94 2.91
N ASP A 52 9.87 -7.16 2.44
CA ASP A 52 8.49 -7.60 2.19
C ASP A 52 7.70 -7.83 3.48
N THR A 53 8.38 -7.99 4.60
CA THR A 53 7.75 -8.07 5.92
C THR A 53 8.14 -6.82 6.71
N PRO A 54 7.19 -5.91 7.00
CA PRO A 54 7.49 -4.68 7.73
C PRO A 54 7.89 -4.91 9.18
N THR A 55 8.69 -3.98 9.71
CA THR A 55 8.97 -3.87 11.13
C THR A 55 8.03 -2.85 11.76
N ASP A 56 7.97 -2.81 13.10
CA ASP A 56 6.99 -1.99 13.83
C ASP A 56 7.03 -0.50 13.46
N SER A 57 8.22 0.05 13.23
CA SER A 57 8.36 1.49 12.95
C SER A 57 7.98 1.88 11.51
N GLU A 58 7.73 0.92 10.64
CA GLU A 58 7.48 1.17 9.22
C GLU A 58 5.99 1.34 8.88
N TYR A 59 5.09 1.02 9.79
CA TYR A 59 3.66 1.13 9.52
C TYR A 59 3.19 2.58 9.49
N ILE A 60 2.42 2.93 8.47
CA ILE A 60 1.72 4.22 8.38
C ILE A 60 0.23 4.07 8.69
N GLU A 61 -0.31 2.84 8.52
CA GLU A 61 -1.64 2.46 9.00
C GLU A 61 -1.52 1.08 9.62
N PHE A 62 -2.12 0.89 10.79
CA PHE A 62 -2.09 -0.39 11.47
C PHE A 62 -3.47 -0.70 12.01
N ASN A 63 -4.02 -1.85 11.60
CA ASN A 63 -5.38 -2.27 11.95
C ASN A 63 -6.43 -1.19 11.67
N ALA A 64 -6.25 -0.43 10.59
CA ALA A 64 -7.19 0.62 10.20
C ALA A 64 -8.50 -0.03 9.79
N PRO A 65 -9.63 0.29 10.47
CA PRO A 65 -10.90 -0.33 10.13
C PRO A 65 -11.41 0.22 8.80
N MET A 66 -11.89 -0.68 7.94
CA MET A 66 -12.50 -0.32 6.66
C MET A 66 -13.87 -0.97 6.55
N GLN A 67 -14.89 -0.13 6.44
CA GLN A 67 -16.26 -0.58 6.20
C GLN A 67 -16.39 -1.12 4.79
N ILE A 68 -17.42 -1.93 4.55
CA ILE A 68 -17.76 -2.39 3.20
C ILE A 68 -18.03 -1.16 2.34
N GLY A 69 -17.36 -1.08 1.18
CA GLY A 69 -17.43 0.08 0.30
C GLY A 69 -16.55 1.26 0.75
N GLY A 70 -15.81 1.10 1.84
CA GLY A 70 -14.94 2.15 2.36
C GLY A 70 -13.69 2.34 1.52
N VAL A 71 -13.13 3.55 1.60
CA VAL A 71 -11.91 3.95 0.90
C VAL A 71 -10.97 4.57 1.91
N LEU A 72 -9.70 4.18 1.85
CA LEU A 72 -8.62 4.78 2.63
C LEU A 72 -7.61 5.36 1.64
N GLU A 73 -7.27 6.65 1.80
CA GLU A 73 -6.30 7.31 0.94
C GLU A 73 -5.18 7.94 1.76
N ARG A 74 -3.96 7.79 1.24
CA ARG A 74 -2.78 8.50 1.71
C ARG A 74 -2.13 9.17 0.51
N THR A 75 -1.88 10.47 0.59
CA THR A 75 -1.38 11.26 -0.54
C THR A 75 -0.07 11.94 -0.20
N GLY A 76 0.73 12.22 -1.26
CA GLY A 76 1.95 12.98 -1.13
C GLY A 76 3.06 12.29 -0.35
N ILE A 77 3.12 10.97 -0.39
CA ILE A 77 4.13 10.20 0.33
C ILE A 77 5.40 10.14 -0.51
N VAL A 78 6.51 10.62 0.05
CA VAL A 78 7.81 10.62 -0.63
C VAL A 78 8.61 9.42 -0.13
N LEU A 79 9.07 8.60 -1.07
CA LEU A 79 9.77 7.35 -0.79
C LEU A 79 11.18 7.38 -1.36
N SER A 80 12.15 6.98 -0.55
CA SER A 80 13.53 6.83 -1.01
C SER A 80 13.73 5.51 -1.76
N ALA A 81 14.82 5.43 -2.51
CA ALA A 81 15.16 4.25 -3.32
C ALA A 81 15.16 2.97 -2.48
N GLY A 82 14.60 1.91 -3.05
CA GLY A 82 14.53 0.59 -2.42
C GLY A 82 13.38 0.40 -1.44
N LYS A 83 12.66 1.46 -1.10
CA LYS A 83 11.51 1.33 -0.20
C LYS A 83 10.33 0.66 -0.90
N LYS A 84 9.60 -0.12 -0.13
CA LYS A 84 8.44 -0.89 -0.59
C LYS A 84 7.18 -0.40 0.08
N VAL A 85 6.10 -0.32 -0.68
CA VAL A 85 4.75 -0.17 -0.10
C VAL A 85 4.19 -1.56 0.09
N VAL A 86 3.99 -1.93 1.34
CA VAL A 86 3.49 -3.26 1.73
C VAL A 86 2.11 -3.10 2.36
N ALA A 87 1.16 -3.89 1.89
CA ALA A 87 -0.21 -3.86 2.38
C ALA A 87 -0.64 -5.23 2.88
N LYS A 88 -1.51 -5.23 3.88
CA LYS A 88 -2.09 -6.46 4.44
C LYS A 88 -3.51 -6.17 4.89
N SER A 89 -4.40 -7.12 4.65
CA SER A 89 -5.79 -7.05 5.11
C SER A 89 -6.15 -8.34 5.84
N THR A 90 -7.05 -8.23 6.83
CA THR A 90 -7.56 -9.40 7.55
C THR A 90 -8.47 -10.27 6.67
N VAL A 91 -9.05 -9.69 5.62
CA VAL A 91 -10.00 -10.39 4.73
C VAL A 91 -9.66 -10.12 3.28
N SER A 92 -10.20 -10.94 2.36
CA SER A 92 -10.12 -10.70 0.92
C SER A 92 -11.07 -9.58 0.51
N GLY A 93 -10.98 -9.15 -0.74
CA GLY A 93 -11.84 -8.09 -1.28
C GLY A 93 -11.27 -6.69 -1.13
N ILE A 94 -10.04 -6.57 -0.68
CA ILE A 94 -9.34 -5.29 -0.55
C ILE A 94 -8.42 -5.11 -1.75
N THR A 95 -8.52 -3.96 -2.42
CA THR A 95 -7.63 -3.60 -3.52
C THR A 95 -6.81 -2.38 -3.15
N VAL A 96 -5.55 -2.36 -3.63
CA VAL A 96 -4.62 -1.26 -3.40
C VAL A 96 -4.13 -0.74 -4.73
N ASN A 97 -4.19 0.56 -4.91
CA ASN A 97 -3.65 1.24 -6.09
C ASN A 97 -2.63 2.27 -5.63
N ILE A 98 -1.49 2.30 -6.30
CA ILE A 98 -0.44 3.26 -6.05
C ILE A 98 -0.18 4.01 -7.34
N TYR A 99 -0.23 5.34 -7.28
CA TYR A 99 -0.01 6.18 -8.43
C TYR A 99 0.78 7.43 -8.03
N GLY A 100 1.50 7.97 -8.98
CA GLY A 100 2.36 9.12 -8.74
C GLY A 100 3.49 9.17 -9.77
N TYR A 101 4.70 9.50 -9.32
CA TYR A 101 5.83 9.60 -10.22
C TYR A 101 7.15 9.27 -9.52
N GLU A 102 8.12 8.86 -10.32
CA GLU A 102 9.50 8.61 -9.92
C GLU A 102 10.40 9.72 -10.48
N ALA A 103 11.39 10.09 -9.71
CA ALA A 103 12.34 11.11 -10.15
C ALA A 103 13.79 10.74 -9.85
#